data_2f467dfbe4dfd9e1c5dcc28210c1c0ac
#
_entry.id   2f467dfbe4dfd9e1c5dcc28210c1c0ac
#
_cell.length_a   1.000
_cell.length_b   1.000
_cell.length_c   1.000
_cell.angle_alpha   90.00
_cell.angle_beta   90.00
_cell.angle_gamma   90.00
#
_symmetry.space_group_name_H-M   'P 1'
#
loop_
_entity.id
_entity.type
_entity.pdbx_description
1 polymer ?
#
loop_
_entity_poly.entity_id
_entity_poly.type
_entity_poly.pdbx_seq_one_letter_code
_entity_poly.pdbx_strand_id
1 'polypeptide(L)'
;NPSSQYNLEKILFKYKGLPIQLDSIEARYLYYGIKSTVDLKKSEELRTQFKKEDLKKSLELGEAMLSDNPTDLETISVVMECYYRQQDSSTKLNHYSNQFRKLVDAMLSSGDGKSEKTAFLVNSVSDEYILLAILRKNTYQMKRTSKPSKEGMYDIWDDNGNKTYINVIYDMKF
;
A
#
# COMPACT_ATOMS: atom_id res chain seq x y z
N ASN A 1 -14.74 1.18 19.51
CA ASN A 1 -14.98 1.91 20.75
C ASN A 1 -14.36 3.32 20.62
N PRO A 2 -15.18 4.43 20.67
CA PRO A 2 -14.67 5.80 20.53
C PRO A 2 -13.62 6.21 21.58
N SER A 3 -13.64 5.56 22.76
CA SER A 3 -12.67 5.81 23.83
C SER A 3 -11.36 5.04 23.68
N SER A 4 -11.27 4.09 22.76
CA SER A 4 -10.06 3.31 22.52
C SER A 4 -8.96 4.20 21.91
N GLN A 5 -7.70 3.97 22.32
CA GLN A 5 -6.55 4.58 21.66
C GLN A 5 -6.41 4.07 20.22
N TYR A 6 -6.92 2.88 19.92
CA TYR A 6 -6.94 2.28 18.58
C TYR A 6 -8.27 2.55 17.84
N ASN A 7 -8.91 3.68 18.09
CA ASN A 7 -10.06 4.13 17.31
C ASN A 7 -9.59 4.54 15.91
N LEU A 8 -10.17 3.94 14.87
CA LEU A 8 -9.75 4.13 13.48
C LEU A 8 -9.81 5.59 13.02
N GLU A 9 -10.82 6.35 13.45
CA GLU A 9 -10.95 7.78 13.09
C GLU A 9 -9.81 8.62 13.68
N LYS A 10 -9.41 8.35 14.94
CA LYS A 10 -8.27 9.02 15.58
C LYS A 10 -6.95 8.65 14.89
N ILE A 11 -6.77 7.38 14.55
CA ILE A 11 -5.59 6.89 13.82
C ILE A 11 -5.52 7.54 12.44
N LEU A 12 -6.65 7.59 11.73
CA LEU A 12 -6.73 8.23 10.42
C LEU A 12 -6.43 9.74 10.49
N PHE A 13 -6.95 10.43 11.49
CA PHE A 13 -6.64 11.85 11.72
C PHE A 13 -5.13 12.05 11.96
N LYS A 14 -4.52 11.24 12.81
CA LYS A 14 -3.08 11.25 13.07
C LYS A 14 -2.27 10.94 11.81
N TYR A 15 -2.68 9.95 11.02
CA TYR A 15 -2.05 9.58 9.75
C TYR A 15 -2.11 10.71 8.72
N LYS A 16 -3.25 11.41 8.60
CA LYS A 16 -3.40 12.54 7.68
C LYS A 16 -2.60 13.77 8.11
N GLY A 17 -2.39 13.99 9.42
CA GLY A 17 -1.68 15.15 9.94
C GLY A 17 -0.19 14.89 10.20
N LEU A 18 0.12 13.90 11.00
CA LEU A 18 1.47 13.58 11.48
C LEU A 18 1.77 12.07 11.35
N PRO A 19 1.87 11.52 10.14
CA PRO A 19 2.00 10.08 9.93
C PRO A 19 3.21 9.46 10.65
N ILE A 20 4.28 10.21 10.81
CA ILE A 20 5.50 9.73 11.49
C ILE A 20 5.24 9.30 12.95
N GLN A 21 4.20 9.84 13.59
CA GLN A 21 3.84 9.54 14.97
C GLN A 21 3.03 8.25 15.14
N LEU A 22 2.58 7.60 14.03
CA LEU A 22 1.92 6.31 14.16
C LEU A 22 2.90 5.26 14.68
N ASP A 23 2.48 4.51 15.68
CA ASP A 23 3.18 3.28 16.06
C ASP A 23 2.85 2.12 15.12
N SER A 24 3.51 0.98 15.30
CA SER A 24 3.34 -0.18 14.43
C SER A 24 1.94 -0.82 14.55
N ILE A 25 1.32 -0.74 15.72
CA ILE A 25 -0.03 -1.27 15.96
C ILE A 25 -1.06 -0.37 15.26
N GLU A 26 -0.96 0.95 15.44
CA GLU A 26 -1.81 1.94 14.76
C GLU A 26 -1.69 1.81 13.23
N ALA A 27 -0.47 1.65 12.71
CA ALA A 27 -0.25 1.46 11.27
C ALA A 27 -0.96 0.21 10.73
N ARG A 28 -0.93 -0.90 11.48
CA ARG A 28 -1.66 -2.13 11.12
C ARG A 28 -3.16 -1.94 11.18
N TYR A 29 -3.69 -1.32 12.23
CA TYR A 29 -5.12 -1.01 12.33
C TYR A 29 -5.58 -0.12 11.17
N LEU A 30 -4.77 0.85 10.77
CA LEU A 30 -5.07 1.72 9.65
C LEU A 30 -5.09 0.94 8.33
N TYR A 31 -4.01 0.24 8.03
CA TYR A 31 -3.83 -0.45 6.76
C TYR A 31 -4.91 -1.52 6.54
N TYR A 32 -5.16 -2.39 7.53
CA TYR A 32 -6.15 -3.45 7.41
C TYR A 32 -7.58 -3.02 7.75
N GLY A 33 -7.76 -1.91 8.46
CA GLY A 33 -9.06 -1.45 8.91
C GLY A 33 -9.80 -0.56 7.91
N ILE A 34 -9.09 0.08 6.98
CA ILE A 34 -9.71 0.88 5.93
C ILE A 34 -9.96 -0.02 4.73
N LYS A 35 -11.25 -0.20 4.37
CA LYS A 35 -11.60 -0.86 3.11
C LYS A 35 -11.23 0.07 1.95
N SER A 36 -10.24 -0.35 1.18
CA SER A 36 -9.86 0.35 -0.04
C SER A 36 -10.97 0.16 -1.09
N THR A 37 -11.66 1.23 -1.44
CA THR A 37 -12.53 1.25 -2.61
C THR A 37 -11.74 1.82 -3.78
N VAL A 38 -11.25 0.94 -4.64
CA VAL A 38 -10.51 1.36 -5.84
C VAL A 38 -11.49 1.81 -6.91
N ASP A 39 -11.46 3.09 -7.27
CA ASP A 39 -12.10 3.59 -8.48
C ASP A 39 -11.21 3.26 -9.68
N LEU A 40 -11.51 2.17 -10.37
CA LEU A 40 -10.73 1.68 -11.51
C LEU A 40 -10.56 2.73 -12.62
N LYS A 41 -11.58 3.58 -12.87
CA LYS A 41 -11.51 4.61 -13.91
C LYS A 41 -10.52 5.71 -13.51
N LYS A 42 -10.61 6.20 -12.28
CA LYS A 42 -9.67 7.22 -11.77
C LYS A 42 -8.24 6.66 -11.73
N SER A 43 -8.05 5.41 -11.32
CA SER A 43 -6.74 4.75 -11.30
C SER A 43 -6.15 4.61 -12.69
N GLU A 44 -6.94 4.23 -13.70
CA GLU A 44 -6.50 4.15 -15.09
C GLU A 44 -6.16 5.53 -15.66
N GLU A 45 -6.96 6.54 -15.35
CA GLU A 45 -6.69 7.92 -15.76
C GLU A 45 -5.37 8.42 -15.13
N LEU A 46 -5.16 8.21 -13.83
CA LEU A 46 -3.93 8.57 -13.15
C LEU A 46 -2.70 7.92 -13.81
N ARG A 47 -2.74 6.61 -14.04
CA ARG A 47 -1.65 5.89 -14.73
C ARG A 47 -1.41 6.43 -16.13
N THR A 48 -2.47 6.79 -16.85
CA THR A 48 -2.39 7.35 -18.21
C THR A 48 -1.72 8.72 -18.21
N GLN A 49 -2.12 9.62 -17.32
CA GLN A 49 -1.51 10.95 -17.22
C GLN A 49 -0.05 10.86 -16.77
N PHE A 50 0.25 9.98 -15.81
CA PHE A 50 1.62 9.77 -15.35
C PHE A 50 2.54 9.21 -16.45
N LYS A 51 2.04 8.27 -17.28
CA LYS A 51 2.78 7.76 -18.45
C LYS A 51 3.00 8.83 -19.53
N LYS A 52 2.12 9.81 -19.65
CA LYS A 52 2.26 10.97 -20.56
C LYS A 52 3.18 12.06 -19.96
N GLU A 53 3.73 11.83 -18.79
CA GLU A 53 4.55 12.80 -18.04
C GLU A 53 3.82 14.12 -17.70
N ASP A 54 2.47 14.11 -17.72
CA ASP A 54 1.68 15.22 -17.21
C ASP A 54 1.65 15.17 -15.68
N LEU A 55 2.78 15.58 -15.08
CA LEU A 55 2.98 15.51 -13.63
C LEU A 55 1.99 16.38 -12.86
N LYS A 56 1.58 17.53 -13.43
CA LYS A 56 0.62 18.43 -12.80
C LYS A 56 -0.74 17.76 -12.67
N LYS A 57 -1.26 17.23 -13.79
CA LYS A 57 -2.56 16.54 -13.79
C LYS A 57 -2.52 15.26 -12.97
N SER A 58 -1.39 14.55 -12.97
CA SER A 58 -1.18 13.36 -12.12
C SER A 58 -1.25 13.70 -10.64
N LEU A 59 -0.68 14.83 -10.21
CA LEU A 59 -0.78 15.30 -8.83
C LEU A 59 -2.21 15.68 -8.45
N GLU A 60 -2.90 16.46 -9.30
CA GLU A 60 -4.29 16.87 -9.06
C GLU A 60 -5.20 15.64 -8.88
N LEU A 61 -5.09 14.65 -9.78
CA LEU A 61 -5.84 13.40 -9.70
C LEU A 61 -5.45 12.56 -8.48
N GLY A 62 -4.15 12.37 -8.25
CA GLY A 62 -3.66 11.56 -7.15
C GLY A 62 -4.04 12.12 -5.79
N GLU A 63 -3.87 13.43 -5.56
CA GLU A 63 -4.26 14.06 -4.30
C GLU A 63 -5.79 13.99 -4.07
N ALA A 64 -6.60 14.15 -5.13
CA ALA A 64 -8.05 13.97 -5.04
C ALA A 64 -8.41 12.51 -4.67
N MET A 65 -7.75 11.52 -5.28
CA MET A 65 -7.96 10.11 -4.94
C MET A 65 -7.56 9.81 -3.49
N LEU A 66 -6.44 10.36 -3.02
CA LEU A 66 -5.98 10.18 -1.62
C LEU A 66 -6.87 10.88 -0.60
N SER A 67 -7.63 11.88 -0.99
CA SER A 67 -8.67 12.47 -0.12
C SER A 67 -9.76 11.45 0.20
N ASP A 68 -10.17 10.66 -0.81
CA ASP A 68 -11.21 9.64 -0.70
C ASP A 68 -10.66 8.33 -0.11
N ASN A 69 -9.49 7.90 -0.59
CA ASN A 69 -8.82 6.67 -0.16
C ASN A 69 -7.36 6.94 0.27
N PRO A 70 -7.12 7.38 1.51
CA PRO A 70 -5.81 7.85 1.97
C PRO A 70 -4.76 6.75 2.17
N THR A 71 -5.16 5.48 2.07
CA THR A 71 -4.26 4.32 2.24
C THR A 71 -3.94 3.59 0.93
N ASP A 72 -4.29 4.18 -0.20
CA ASP A 72 -3.96 3.64 -1.52
C ASP A 72 -2.46 3.82 -1.82
N LEU A 73 -1.70 2.76 -1.59
CA LEU A 73 -0.24 2.75 -1.78
C LEU A 73 0.19 3.05 -3.22
N GLU A 74 -0.57 2.58 -4.21
CA GLU A 74 -0.25 2.86 -5.61
C GLU A 74 -0.37 4.36 -5.91
N THR A 75 -1.47 4.97 -5.50
CA THR A 75 -1.68 6.42 -5.67
C THR A 75 -0.65 7.22 -4.90
N ILE A 76 -0.33 6.84 -3.63
CA ILE A 76 0.73 7.50 -2.85
C ILE A 76 2.06 7.44 -3.59
N SER A 77 2.43 6.29 -4.16
CA SER A 77 3.71 6.14 -4.86
C SER A 77 3.80 7.03 -6.11
N VAL A 78 2.72 7.16 -6.88
CA VAL A 78 2.65 8.07 -8.04
C VAL A 78 2.78 9.52 -7.61
N VAL A 79 2.07 9.93 -6.56
CA VAL A 79 2.12 11.29 -6.01
C VAL A 79 3.54 11.63 -5.52
N MET A 80 4.18 10.71 -4.79
CA MET A 80 5.57 10.87 -4.35
C MET A 80 6.53 11.05 -5.53
N GLU A 81 6.39 10.22 -6.57
CA GLU A 81 7.23 10.30 -7.76
C GLU A 81 7.03 11.62 -8.51
N CYS A 82 5.79 12.12 -8.59
CA CYS A 82 5.51 13.44 -9.19
C CYS A 82 6.21 14.58 -8.43
N TYR A 83 6.10 14.61 -7.09
CA TYR A 83 6.79 15.61 -6.28
C TYR A 83 8.31 15.52 -6.41
N TYR A 84 8.85 14.30 -6.43
CA TYR A 84 10.28 14.07 -6.62
C TYR A 84 10.77 14.60 -7.97
N ARG A 85 10.08 14.30 -9.07
CA ARG A 85 10.44 14.75 -10.42
C ARG A 85 10.32 16.27 -10.60
N GLN A 86 9.35 16.88 -9.92
CA GLN A 86 9.19 18.34 -9.94
C GLN A 86 10.22 19.06 -9.07
N GLN A 87 11.06 18.33 -8.32
CA GLN A 87 12.00 18.90 -7.35
C GLN A 87 11.29 19.84 -6.36
N ASP A 88 10.08 19.48 -5.97
CA ASP A 88 9.27 20.29 -5.07
C ASP A 88 9.95 20.42 -3.70
N SER A 89 10.24 21.65 -3.29
CA SER A 89 10.87 21.96 -2.01
C SER A 89 9.89 21.97 -0.83
N SER A 90 8.60 21.71 -1.08
CA SER A 90 7.59 21.64 -0.02
C SER A 90 7.79 20.40 0.87
N THR A 91 7.13 20.40 2.02
CA THR A 91 7.16 19.25 2.93
C THR A 91 6.28 18.09 2.46
N LYS A 92 5.57 18.21 1.33
CA LYS A 92 4.61 17.25 0.83
C LYS A 92 5.24 15.90 0.49
N LEU A 93 6.40 15.90 -0.21
CA LEU A 93 7.12 14.65 -0.49
C LEU A 93 7.45 13.88 0.79
N ASN A 94 7.97 14.58 1.81
CA ASN A 94 8.28 13.96 3.11
C ASN A 94 7.02 13.44 3.81
N HIS A 95 5.90 14.15 3.70
CA HIS A 95 4.62 13.75 4.27
C HIS A 95 4.14 12.44 3.64
N TYR A 96 4.02 12.37 2.31
CA TYR A 96 3.61 11.16 1.59
C TYR A 96 4.61 10.01 1.78
N SER A 97 5.91 10.29 1.84
CA SER A 97 6.93 9.28 2.14
C SER A 97 6.74 8.64 3.53
N ASN A 98 6.38 9.44 4.53
CA ASN A 98 6.07 8.93 5.87
C ASN A 98 4.77 8.11 5.87
N GLN A 99 3.75 8.54 5.14
CA GLN A 99 2.52 7.78 4.97
C GLN A 99 2.79 6.42 4.31
N PHE A 100 3.49 6.43 3.18
CA PHE A 100 3.87 5.22 2.45
C PHE A 100 4.63 4.24 3.35
N ARG A 101 5.67 4.73 4.05
CA ARG A 101 6.49 3.90 4.95
C ARG A 101 5.65 3.23 6.03
N LYS A 102 4.70 3.93 6.66
CA LYS A 102 3.85 3.35 7.70
C LYS A 102 2.96 2.22 7.20
N LEU A 103 2.43 2.34 5.99
CA LEU A 103 1.63 1.28 5.38
C LEU A 103 2.51 0.09 4.97
N VAL A 104 3.70 0.35 4.45
CA VAL A 104 4.69 -0.69 4.15
C VAL A 104 5.14 -1.43 5.41
N ASP A 105 5.42 -0.71 6.50
CA ASP A 105 5.77 -1.31 7.78
C ASP A 105 4.65 -2.23 8.30
N ALA A 106 3.38 -1.86 8.08
CA ALA A 106 2.24 -2.70 8.42
C ALA A 106 2.25 -4.03 7.63
N MET A 107 2.51 -3.99 6.32
CA MET A 107 2.63 -5.19 5.49
C MET A 107 3.83 -6.05 5.92
N LEU A 108 5.01 -5.46 6.08
CA LEU A 108 6.23 -6.19 6.46
C LEU A 108 6.14 -6.82 7.85
N SER A 109 5.40 -6.21 8.77
CA SER A 109 5.19 -6.75 10.12
C SER A 109 4.16 -7.86 10.20
N SER A 110 3.47 -8.20 9.10
CA SER A 110 2.42 -9.22 9.08
C SER A 110 2.96 -10.65 9.02
N GLY A 111 4.18 -10.83 8.53
CA GLY A 111 4.81 -12.15 8.39
C GLY A 111 6.27 -12.04 7.96
N ASP A 112 6.88 -13.18 7.65
CA ASP A 112 8.24 -13.26 7.08
C ASP A 112 8.25 -13.83 5.64
N GLY A 113 7.08 -14.18 5.12
CA GLY A 113 6.89 -14.68 3.77
C GLY A 113 7.50 -16.04 3.46
N LYS A 114 7.95 -16.82 4.47
CA LYS A 114 8.65 -18.09 4.25
C LYS A 114 7.71 -19.30 4.12
N SER A 115 6.48 -19.16 4.56
CA SER A 115 5.46 -20.22 4.50
C SER A 115 4.06 -19.61 4.42
N GLU A 116 3.04 -20.44 4.16
CA GLU A 116 1.66 -19.99 4.20
C GLU A 116 1.23 -19.46 5.57
N LYS A 117 1.76 -20.06 6.65
CA LYS A 117 1.44 -19.64 8.03
C LYS A 117 2.06 -18.30 8.40
N THR A 118 3.13 -17.93 7.74
CA THR A 118 3.88 -16.70 7.97
C THR A 118 3.93 -15.83 6.71
N ALA A 119 2.96 -16.00 5.80
CA ALA A 119 2.82 -15.21 4.59
C ALA A 119 2.65 -13.73 4.95
N PHE A 120 3.20 -12.85 4.12
CA PHE A 120 2.85 -11.44 4.20
C PHE A 120 1.37 -11.27 3.85
N LEU A 121 0.68 -10.37 4.56
CA LEU A 121 -0.70 -10.02 4.28
C LEU A 121 -0.75 -8.69 3.52
N VAL A 122 -1.50 -8.64 2.44
CA VAL A 122 -1.70 -7.42 1.64
C VAL A 122 -3.18 -7.25 1.27
N ASN A 123 -3.64 -6.01 1.13
CA ASN A 123 -5.05 -5.70 0.85
C ASN A 123 -5.41 -5.78 -0.63
N SER A 124 -4.41 -5.79 -1.52
CA SER A 124 -4.64 -5.80 -2.96
C SER A 124 -3.49 -6.43 -3.74
N VAL A 125 -3.74 -6.76 -4.99
CA VAL A 125 -2.69 -7.19 -5.93
C VAL A 125 -1.69 -6.05 -6.21
N SER A 126 -2.12 -4.79 -6.24
CA SER A 126 -1.20 -3.65 -6.36
C SER A 126 -0.22 -3.59 -5.17
N ASP A 127 -0.72 -3.80 -3.95
CA ASP A 127 0.11 -3.83 -2.74
C ASP A 127 1.09 -5.01 -2.75
N GLU A 128 0.68 -6.16 -3.31
CA GLU A 128 1.56 -7.32 -3.51
C GLU A 128 2.78 -6.96 -4.36
N TYR A 129 2.56 -6.31 -5.52
CA TYR A 129 3.67 -5.90 -6.39
C TYR A 129 4.55 -4.82 -5.75
N ILE A 130 3.97 -3.89 -5.00
CA ILE A 130 4.72 -2.89 -4.23
C ILE A 130 5.60 -3.59 -3.18
N LEU A 131 5.04 -4.54 -2.43
CA LEU A 131 5.80 -5.31 -1.44
C LEU A 131 6.95 -6.08 -2.09
N LEU A 132 6.71 -6.77 -3.22
CA LEU A 132 7.75 -7.48 -3.96
C LEU A 132 8.88 -6.55 -4.43
N ALA A 133 8.53 -5.36 -4.92
CA ALA A 133 9.52 -4.36 -5.30
C ALA A 133 10.38 -3.90 -4.12
N ILE A 134 9.77 -3.67 -2.95
CA ILE A 134 10.46 -3.30 -1.71
C ILE A 134 11.39 -4.43 -1.26
N LEU A 135 10.96 -5.69 -1.39
CA LEU A 135 11.77 -6.88 -1.11
C LEU A 135 12.84 -7.13 -2.19
N ARG A 136 12.95 -6.26 -3.20
CA ARG A 136 13.88 -6.35 -4.34
C ARG A 136 13.72 -7.65 -5.13
N LYS A 137 12.49 -8.13 -5.28
CA LYS A 137 12.15 -9.32 -6.05
C LYS A 137 11.93 -8.95 -7.51
N ASN A 138 12.59 -9.67 -8.43
CA ASN A 138 12.38 -9.47 -9.86
C ASN A 138 11.24 -10.36 -10.36
N THR A 139 10.02 -9.83 -10.31
CA THR A 139 8.80 -10.57 -10.69
C THR A 139 8.79 -11.10 -12.12
N TYR A 140 9.55 -10.50 -13.05
CA TYR A 140 9.66 -10.99 -14.43
C TYR A 140 10.41 -12.32 -14.56
N GLN A 141 11.23 -12.66 -13.57
CA GLN A 141 12.04 -13.90 -13.55
C GLN A 141 11.45 -14.96 -12.61
N MET A 142 10.42 -14.59 -11.85
CA MET A 142 9.80 -15.47 -10.86
C MET A 142 8.58 -16.18 -11.44
N LYS A 143 8.34 -17.41 -10.99
CA LYS A 143 7.12 -18.14 -11.29
C LYS A 143 6.10 -17.89 -10.18
N ARG A 144 4.90 -17.39 -10.55
CA ARG A 144 3.78 -17.22 -9.63
C ARG A 144 2.86 -18.44 -9.69
N THR A 145 2.45 -18.92 -8.53
CA THR A 145 1.39 -19.94 -8.37
C THR A 145 0.38 -19.43 -7.35
N SER A 146 -0.89 -19.43 -7.69
CA SER A 146 -1.97 -18.94 -6.83
C SER A 146 -2.83 -20.09 -6.33
N LYS A 147 -3.28 -20.01 -5.06
CA LYS A 147 -4.25 -20.95 -4.48
C LYS A 147 -5.16 -20.25 -3.47
N PRO A 148 -6.42 -20.70 -3.31
CA PRO A 148 -7.33 -20.11 -2.33
C PRO A 148 -6.77 -20.14 -0.90
N SER A 149 -7.01 -19.07 -0.13
CA SER A 149 -6.82 -19.00 1.32
C SER A 149 -8.18 -18.80 2.01
N LYS A 150 -8.18 -18.78 3.34
CA LYS A 150 -9.42 -18.53 4.11
C LYS A 150 -9.94 -17.10 3.89
N GLU A 151 -9.06 -16.12 3.77
CA GLU A 151 -9.40 -14.70 3.66
C GLU A 151 -9.22 -14.14 2.24
N GLY A 152 -8.73 -14.95 1.28
CA GLY A 152 -8.47 -14.46 -0.08
C GLY A 152 -7.68 -15.43 -0.93
N MET A 153 -6.46 -15.08 -1.33
CA MET A 153 -5.61 -15.87 -2.21
C MET A 153 -4.16 -15.88 -1.74
N TYR A 154 -3.58 -17.05 -1.58
CA TYR A 154 -2.13 -17.17 -1.47
C TYR A 154 -1.49 -17.06 -2.84
N ASP A 155 -0.57 -16.14 -3.01
CA ASP A 155 0.34 -16.05 -4.12
C ASP A 155 1.74 -16.47 -3.68
N ILE A 156 2.27 -17.48 -4.36
CA ILE A 156 3.56 -18.09 -4.07
C ILE A 156 4.49 -17.74 -5.23
N TRP A 157 5.45 -16.89 -4.94
CA TRP A 157 6.44 -16.42 -5.88
C TRP A 157 7.74 -17.23 -5.73
N ASP A 158 8.10 -17.98 -6.75
CA ASP A 158 9.26 -18.88 -6.76
C ASP A 158 10.39 -18.30 -7.61
N ASP A 159 11.52 -18.02 -6.97
CA ASP A 159 12.77 -17.60 -7.58
C ASP A 159 13.78 -18.75 -7.43
N ASN A 160 13.77 -19.66 -8.42
CA ASN A 160 14.70 -20.81 -8.45
C ASN A 160 14.71 -21.64 -7.16
N GLY A 161 13.53 -21.90 -6.60
CA GLY A 161 13.34 -22.65 -5.35
C GLY A 161 13.27 -21.77 -4.09
N ASN A 162 13.57 -20.48 -4.21
CA ASN A 162 13.44 -19.55 -3.10
C ASN A 162 12.05 -18.89 -3.12
N LYS A 163 11.14 -19.41 -2.31
CA LYS A 163 9.73 -19.02 -2.32
C LYS A 163 9.43 -17.85 -1.39
N THR A 164 8.57 -16.95 -1.87
CA THR A 164 7.96 -15.89 -1.08
C THR A 164 6.46 -16.08 -1.09
N TYR A 165 5.85 -16.15 0.09
CA TYR A 165 4.42 -16.37 0.28
C TYR A 165 3.75 -15.05 0.65
N ILE A 166 2.72 -14.69 -0.12
CA ILE A 166 1.88 -13.50 0.10
C ILE A 166 0.43 -13.95 0.12
N ASN A 167 -0.34 -13.50 1.09
CA ASN A 167 -1.78 -13.68 1.15
C ASN A 167 -2.47 -12.37 0.80
N VAL A 168 -3.06 -12.30 -0.38
CA VAL A 168 -3.88 -11.17 -0.82
C VAL A 168 -5.27 -11.36 -0.21
N ILE A 169 -5.65 -10.46 0.70
CA ILE A 169 -6.90 -10.54 1.44
C ILE A 169 -7.98 -9.71 0.77
N TYR A 170 -9.09 -10.34 0.38
CA TYR A 170 -10.18 -9.64 -0.30
C TYR A 170 -11.29 -9.19 0.65
N ASP A 171 -11.40 -9.78 1.84
CA ASP A 171 -12.49 -9.47 2.79
C ASP A 171 -12.11 -9.88 4.22
N MET A 172 -11.28 -9.04 4.90
CA MET A 172 -11.11 -9.22 6.35
C MET A 172 -12.30 -8.61 7.08
N LYS A 173 -13.11 -9.46 7.69
CA LYS A 173 -14.07 -9.07 8.73
C LYS A 173 -13.32 -9.06 10.06
N PHE A 174 -13.05 -7.91 10.60
CA PHE A 174 -12.58 -7.73 11.96
C PHE A 174 -13.74 -7.69 12.94
#